data_4e5946ad221a701eb90416d85856a677
#
_entry.id   4e5946ad221a701eb90416d85856a677
#
_cell.length_a   1.000
_cell.length_b   1.000
_cell.length_c   1.000
_cell.angle_alpha   90.00
_cell.angle_beta   90.00
_cell.angle_gamma   90.00
#
_symmetry.space_group_name_H-M   'P 1'
#
loop_
_entity.id
_entity.type
_entity.pdbx_description
1 polymer ?
#
loop_
_entity_poly.entity_id
_entity_poly.type
_entity_poly.pdbx_seq_one_letter_code
_entity_poly.pdbx_strand_id
1 'polypeptide(L)'
;MRIKTILQEIPQNPGIFIVLGLLLVLAPEVSAHDFWMDRSGQGFLLIFGHGDQKVEFDPSKVKAVKAFGPGGGEIEVRREKKGQGLFLQPLEPPSWIFAEIDNGYWSKTIYGWRNLPKRKASRVAEAIHSFYYSKALMAWSDALQSPVSGAQLEVVLLQNPFSLKAGDSLPIKVFYRGKPIAGVEVEGRDHGIISTTDKDGLARVRIMRGPQLFSVSHKEPVKDDPDADYLSFTSTLTFEVGK
;
A
#
# COMPACT_ATOMS: atom_id res chain seq x y z
N MET A 1 33.75 86.69 -5.08
CA MET A 1 34.46 85.43 -4.83
C MET A 1 33.44 84.35 -5.04
N ARG A 2 33.48 83.65 -6.20
CA ARG A 2 32.49 82.67 -6.62
C ARG A 2 32.97 81.27 -6.24
N ILE A 3 32.21 80.57 -5.40
CA ILE A 3 32.47 79.18 -5.05
C ILE A 3 31.76 78.29 -6.12
N LYS A 4 32.55 77.52 -6.88
CA LYS A 4 32.02 76.54 -7.82
C LYS A 4 31.70 75.22 -7.06
N THR A 5 30.43 74.88 -7.10
CA THR A 5 29.94 73.55 -6.63
C THR A 5 30.25 72.51 -7.71
N ILE A 6 31.06 71.55 -7.36
CA ILE A 6 31.31 70.35 -8.20
C ILE A 6 30.26 69.36 -7.82
N LEU A 7 29.31 69.03 -8.74
CA LEU A 7 28.42 67.90 -8.66
C LEU A 7 29.17 66.71 -9.22
N GLN A 8 29.43 65.74 -8.36
CA GLN A 8 29.96 64.42 -8.73
C GLN A 8 28.82 63.54 -9.21
N GLU A 9 28.85 63.12 -10.45
CA GLU A 9 27.93 62.16 -11.03
C GLU A 9 28.17 60.76 -10.45
N ILE A 10 27.14 60.15 -9.89
CA ILE A 10 27.13 58.77 -9.42
C ILE A 10 26.74 57.87 -10.62
N PRO A 11 27.57 56.90 -11.01
CA PRO A 11 27.21 56.02 -12.08
C PRO A 11 26.10 55.04 -11.60
N GLN A 12 24.98 55.09 -12.29
CA GLN A 12 23.90 54.11 -12.11
C GLN A 12 24.31 52.77 -12.71
N ASN A 13 24.70 51.82 -11.86
CA ASN A 13 24.82 50.43 -12.25
C ASN A 13 23.42 49.86 -12.40
N PRO A 14 23.05 49.27 -13.56
CA PRO A 14 21.82 48.50 -13.68
C PRO A 14 21.97 47.22 -12.89
N GLY A 15 21.25 47.11 -11.78
CA GLY A 15 21.19 45.93 -10.95
C GLY A 15 20.76 44.72 -11.76
N ILE A 16 21.64 43.75 -11.82
CA ILE A 16 21.32 42.42 -12.34
C ILE A 16 20.34 41.77 -11.34
N PHE A 17 19.06 41.79 -11.66
CA PHE A 17 18.07 40.97 -10.97
C PHE A 17 18.29 39.51 -11.35
N ILE A 18 19.03 38.78 -10.50
CA ILE A 18 19.05 37.30 -10.56
C ILE A 18 17.69 36.81 -10.09
N VAL A 19 16.79 36.58 -11.03
CA VAL A 19 15.56 35.81 -10.76
C VAL A 19 15.97 34.36 -10.50
N LEU A 20 16.14 34.03 -9.23
CA LEU A 20 16.32 32.65 -8.79
C LEU A 20 15.00 31.92 -9.03
N GLY A 21 14.84 31.38 -10.24
CA GLY A 21 13.73 30.51 -10.58
C GLY A 21 13.80 29.26 -9.71
N LEU A 22 12.95 29.20 -8.68
CA LEU A 22 12.71 28.02 -7.89
C LEU A 22 12.08 26.97 -8.83
N LEU A 23 12.91 26.14 -9.46
CA LEU A 23 12.46 24.92 -10.14
C LEU A 23 11.85 24.04 -9.05
N LEU A 24 10.52 24.11 -8.87
CA LEU A 24 9.75 23.05 -8.23
C LEU A 24 9.92 21.82 -9.13
N VAL A 25 10.88 20.98 -8.79
CA VAL A 25 10.94 19.61 -9.29
C VAL A 25 9.73 18.94 -8.65
N LEU A 26 8.62 18.91 -9.36
CA LEU A 26 7.52 17.99 -9.07
C LEU A 26 8.13 16.59 -9.24
N ALA A 27 8.61 16.01 -8.13
CA ALA A 27 8.91 14.60 -8.10
C ALA A 27 7.62 13.88 -8.55
N PRO A 28 7.66 13.04 -9.59
CA PRO A 28 6.48 12.24 -9.91
C PRO A 28 6.15 11.46 -8.64
N GLU A 29 4.95 11.65 -8.13
CA GLU A 29 4.43 10.80 -7.06
C GLU A 29 4.60 9.37 -7.56
N VAL A 30 5.44 8.61 -6.87
CA VAL A 30 5.52 7.17 -7.08
C VAL A 30 4.21 6.65 -6.53
N SER A 31 3.19 6.63 -7.39
CA SER A 31 1.89 6.08 -7.04
C SER A 31 2.10 4.61 -6.70
N ALA A 32 2.17 4.31 -5.42
CA ALA A 32 2.15 2.95 -4.94
C ALA A 32 0.76 2.39 -5.26
N HIS A 33 0.71 1.39 -6.14
CA HIS A 33 -0.53 0.68 -6.42
C HIS A 33 -0.64 -0.48 -5.45
N ASP A 34 -1.79 -0.57 -4.78
CA ASP A 34 -2.10 -1.67 -3.88
C ASP A 34 -3.14 -2.62 -4.47
N PHE A 35 -3.14 -3.85 -3.97
CA PHE A 35 -4.29 -4.73 -4.08
C PHE A 35 -5.11 -4.62 -2.80
N TRP A 36 -6.40 -4.30 -2.93
CA TRP A 36 -7.33 -4.30 -1.80
C TRP A 36 -8.67 -4.89 -2.21
N MET A 37 -9.49 -5.21 -1.23
CA MET A 37 -10.84 -5.72 -1.45
C MET A 37 -11.89 -4.75 -0.94
N ASP A 38 -12.80 -4.35 -1.83
CA ASP A 38 -14.02 -3.63 -1.46
C ASP A 38 -15.22 -4.57 -1.46
N ARG A 39 -16.16 -4.35 -0.53
CA ARG A 39 -17.42 -5.11 -0.51
C ARG A 39 -18.24 -4.78 -1.76
N SER A 40 -18.77 -5.81 -2.43
CA SER A 40 -19.60 -5.69 -3.62
C SER A 40 -20.77 -6.70 -3.56
N GLY A 41 -21.95 -6.23 -3.17
CA GLY A 41 -23.11 -7.09 -2.96
C GLY A 41 -22.84 -8.17 -1.90
N GLN A 42 -22.97 -9.45 -2.29
CA GLN A 42 -22.71 -10.59 -1.42
C GLN A 42 -21.27 -11.09 -1.45
N GLY A 43 -20.37 -10.42 -2.17
CA GLY A 43 -18.97 -10.78 -2.31
C GLY A 43 -18.04 -9.58 -2.17
N PHE A 44 -16.85 -9.74 -2.74
CA PHE A 44 -15.80 -8.74 -2.70
C PHE A 44 -15.26 -8.50 -4.10
N LEU A 45 -14.91 -7.28 -4.40
CA LEU A 45 -14.15 -6.93 -5.59
C LEU A 45 -12.69 -6.73 -5.20
N LEU A 46 -11.80 -7.62 -5.63
CA LEU A 46 -10.35 -7.42 -5.53
C LEU A 46 -9.95 -6.42 -6.61
N ILE A 47 -9.32 -5.35 -6.20
CA ILE A 47 -8.96 -4.20 -7.02
C ILE A 47 -7.45 -4.02 -6.95
N PHE A 48 -6.84 -3.61 -8.07
CA PHE A 48 -5.47 -3.11 -8.12
C PHE A 48 -5.52 -1.63 -8.52
N GLY A 49 -4.83 -0.76 -7.78
CA GLY A 49 -4.88 0.66 -8.10
C GLY A 49 -4.36 1.57 -6.99
N HIS A 50 -4.72 2.86 -7.09
CA HIS A 50 -4.37 3.89 -6.13
C HIS A 50 -5.54 4.89 -6.01
N GLY A 51 -6.03 5.13 -4.80
CA GLY A 51 -7.19 6.00 -4.58
C GLY A 51 -8.41 5.54 -5.38
N ASP A 52 -8.91 6.40 -6.26
CA ASP A 52 -10.04 6.09 -7.15
C ASP A 52 -9.61 5.49 -8.51
N GLN A 53 -8.32 5.50 -8.80
CA GLN A 53 -7.78 4.93 -10.04
C GLN A 53 -7.64 3.41 -9.90
N LYS A 54 -8.37 2.69 -10.75
CA LYS A 54 -8.32 1.23 -10.85
C LYS A 54 -7.52 0.85 -12.10
N VAL A 55 -6.66 -0.13 -11.94
CA VAL A 55 -5.83 -0.66 -13.03
C VAL A 55 -6.21 -2.11 -13.27
N GLU A 56 -6.39 -2.46 -14.53
CA GLU A 56 -6.64 -3.85 -14.91
C GLU A 56 -5.42 -4.72 -14.59
N PHE A 57 -5.66 -5.91 -14.08
CA PHE A 57 -4.63 -6.91 -13.82
C PHE A 57 -5.04 -8.28 -14.35
N ASP A 58 -4.06 -9.14 -14.57
CA ASP A 58 -4.29 -10.54 -14.95
C ASP A 58 -4.75 -11.34 -13.73
N PRO A 59 -5.97 -11.93 -13.75
CA PRO A 59 -6.46 -12.76 -12.64
C PRO A 59 -5.57 -13.96 -12.30
N SER A 60 -4.73 -14.45 -13.22
CA SER A 60 -3.78 -15.55 -12.98
C SER A 60 -2.70 -15.21 -11.94
N LYS A 61 -2.50 -13.91 -11.67
CA LYS A 61 -1.63 -13.43 -10.60
C LYS A 61 -2.16 -13.77 -9.21
N VAL A 62 -3.49 -13.99 -9.05
CA VAL A 62 -4.11 -14.37 -7.79
C VAL A 62 -3.91 -15.86 -7.54
N LYS A 63 -2.92 -16.19 -6.71
CA LYS A 63 -2.48 -17.58 -6.46
C LYS A 63 -3.43 -18.32 -5.52
N ALA A 64 -3.90 -17.64 -4.46
CA ALA A 64 -4.83 -18.22 -3.51
C ALA A 64 -5.92 -17.22 -3.13
N VAL A 65 -7.11 -17.74 -2.85
CA VAL A 65 -8.19 -17.02 -2.17
C VAL A 65 -8.78 -17.97 -1.16
N LYS A 66 -8.90 -17.52 0.09
CA LYS A 66 -9.48 -18.27 1.21
C LYS A 66 -10.50 -17.38 1.91
N ALA A 67 -11.67 -17.91 2.20
CA ALA A 67 -12.67 -17.25 3.02
C ALA A 67 -12.97 -18.13 4.25
N PHE A 68 -13.30 -17.48 5.37
CA PHE A 68 -13.50 -18.17 6.63
C PHE A 68 -14.78 -17.70 7.30
N GLY A 69 -15.57 -18.65 7.78
CA GLY A 69 -16.78 -18.38 8.57
C GLY A 69 -16.49 -17.98 10.02
N PRO A 70 -17.55 -17.69 10.79
CA PRO A 70 -17.43 -17.29 12.21
C PRO A 70 -16.70 -18.35 13.07
N GLY A 71 -16.88 -19.63 12.75
CA GLY A 71 -16.23 -20.75 13.44
C GLY A 71 -14.82 -21.07 12.94
N GLY A 72 -14.26 -20.30 12.01
CA GLY A 72 -12.93 -20.53 11.44
C GLY A 72 -12.88 -21.59 10.35
N GLY A 73 -14.02 -22.20 9.98
CA GLY A 73 -14.11 -23.12 8.84
C GLY A 73 -13.87 -22.40 7.52
N GLU A 74 -13.13 -23.02 6.60
CA GLU A 74 -12.89 -22.48 5.26
C GLU A 74 -14.16 -22.59 4.40
N ILE A 75 -14.44 -21.54 3.64
CA ILE A 75 -15.60 -21.39 2.75
C ILE A 75 -15.09 -21.36 1.32
N GLU A 76 -15.73 -22.13 0.43
CA GLU A 76 -15.45 -22.10 -1.00
C GLU A 76 -15.73 -20.72 -1.59
N VAL A 77 -14.84 -20.24 -2.49
CA VAL A 77 -14.94 -18.94 -3.14
C VAL A 77 -14.94 -19.10 -4.66
N ARG A 78 -16.02 -18.65 -5.30
CA ARG A 78 -16.06 -18.50 -6.76
C ARG A 78 -15.34 -17.24 -7.17
N ARG A 79 -14.65 -17.29 -8.31
CA ARG A 79 -13.87 -16.16 -8.86
C ARG A 79 -14.39 -15.83 -10.25
N GLU A 80 -14.66 -14.56 -10.49
CA GLU A 80 -15.16 -14.05 -11.79
C GLU A 80 -14.49 -12.72 -12.13
N LYS A 81 -13.96 -12.58 -13.35
CA LYS A 81 -13.46 -11.27 -13.82
C LYS A 81 -14.61 -10.30 -13.95
N LYS A 82 -14.53 -9.13 -13.31
CA LYS A 82 -15.56 -8.10 -13.33
C LYS A 82 -14.94 -6.71 -13.54
N GLY A 83 -15.10 -6.17 -14.74
CA GLY A 83 -14.46 -4.92 -15.12
C GLY A 83 -12.93 -5.02 -15.00
N GLN A 84 -12.32 -4.08 -14.30
CA GLN A 84 -10.87 -4.05 -14.05
C GLN A 84 -10.43 -4.87 -12.83
N GLY A 85 -11.37 -5.51 -12.13
CA GLY A 85 -11.10 -6.29 -10.92
C GLY A 85 -11.46 -7.76 -11.04
N LEU A 86 -11.26 -8.49 -9.95
CA LEU A 86 -11.67 -9.88 -9.78
C LEU A 86 -12.75 -9.95 -8.70
N PHE A 87 -13.96 -10.38 -9.09
CA PHE A 87 -15.04 -10.60 -8.14
C PHE A 87 -14.85 -11.95 -7.44
N LEU A 88 -14.90 -11.90 -6.12
CA LEU A 88 -14.72 -13.03 -5.22
C LEU A 88 -16.04 -13.24 -4.49
N GLN A 89 -16.70 -14.37 -4.76
CA GLN A 89 -17.99 -14.72 -4.17
C GLN A 89 -17.85 -15.94 -3.26
N PRO A 90 -17.76 -15.76 -1.93
CA PRO A 90 -17.90 -16.86 -1.00
C PRO A 90 -19.29 -17.49 -1.12
N LEU A 91 -19.38 -18.82 -1.00
CA LEU A 91 -20.66 -19.55 -1.10
C LEU A 91 -21.53 -19.39 0.15
N GLU A 92 -20.91 -19.00 1.27
CA GLU A 92 -21.56 -18.69 2.55
C GLU A 92 -21.05 -17.35 3.08
N PRO A 93 -21.77 -16.67 3.98
CA PRO A 93 -21.33 -15.42 4.59
C PRO A 93 -20.02 -15.60 5.36
N PRO A 94 -18.90 -14.98 4.93
CA PRO A 94 -17.63 -15.10 5.63
C PRO A 94 -17.52 -14.10 6.78
N SER A 95 -16.69 -14.42 7.78
CA SER A 95 -16.20 -13.43 8.73
C SER A 95 -15.05 -12.61 8.10
N TRP A 96 -14.22 -13.25 7.30
CA TRP A 96 -13.14 -12.59 6.58
C TRP A 96 -12.71 -13.39 5.35
N ILE A 97 -12.05 -12.69 4.43
CA ILE A 97 -11.48 -13.26 3.20
C ILE A 97 -10.05 -12.79 3.03
N PHE A 98 -9.22 -13.63 2.45
CA PHE A 98 -7.81 -13.40 2.19
C PHE A 98 -7.47 -13.77 0.75
N ALA A 99 -6.62 -12.98 0.11
CA ALA A 99 -6.09 -13.25 -1.22
C ALA A 99 -4.57 -13.09 -1.22
N GLU A 100 -3.88 -14.03 -1.87
CA GLU A 100 -2.45 -14.00 -2.15
C GLU A 100 -2.23 -13.74 -3.63
N ILE A 101 -1.40 -12.74 -3.94
CA ILE A 101 -1.15 -12.29 -5.31
C ILE A 101 0.35 -12.25 -5.57
N ASP A 102 0.81 -12.95 -6.60
CA ASP A 102 2.13 -12.78 -7.21
C ASP A 102 2.00 -11.80 -8.37
N ASN A 103 2.34 -10.54 -8.12
CA ASN A 103 2.23 -9.49 -9.14
C ASN A 103 3.38 -9.52 -10.16
N GLY A 104 4.33 -10.46 -10.00
CA GLY A 104 5.45 -10.66 -10.90
C GLY A 104 6.54 -9.61 -10.77
N TYR A 105 7.38 -9.56 -11.79
CA TYR A 105 8.56 -8.70 -11.81
C TYR A 105 8.24 -7.30 -12.30
N TRP A 106 8.84 -6.31 -11.62
CA TRP A 106 8.73 -4.90 -11.97
C TRP A 106 10.10 -4.26 -11.96
N SER A 107 10.42 -3.54 -13.02
CA SER A 107 11.70 -2.82 -13.15
C SER A 107 11.46 -1.31 -13.21
N LYS A 108 12.12 -0.56 -12.33
CA LYS A 108 12.18 0.90 -12.32
C LYS A 108 13.22 1.34 -13.34
N THR A 109 12.78 1.96 -14.41
CA THR A 109 13.62 2.50 -15.48
C THR A 109 13.60 4.03 -15.44
N ILE A 110 14.42 4.67 -16.26
CA ILE A 110 14.35 6.13 -16.45
C ILE A 110 13.00 6.62 -16.99
N TYR A 111 12.16 5.70 -17.52
CA TYR A 111 10.81 5.98 -18.04
C TYR A 111 9.69 5.55 -17.06
N GLY A 112 10.04 5.30 -15.78
CA GLY A 112 9.12 4.81 -14.76
C GLY A 112 9.10 3.28 -14.64
N TRP A 113 8.17 2.79 -13.82
CA TRP A 113 8.01 1.36 -13.57
C TRP A 113 7.45 0.62 -14.79
N ARG A 114 8.00 -0.58 -15.05
CA ARG A 114 7.57 -1.49 -16.12
C ARG A 114 7.37 -2.89 -15.54
N ASN A 115 6.27 -3.55 -15.91
CA ASN A 115 6.01 -4.95 -15.51
C ASN A 115 6.87 -5.89 -16.37
N LEU A 116 8.16 -5.87 -16.13
CA LEU A 116 9.17 -6.68 -16.81
C LEU A 116 10.25 -7.12 -15.81
N PRO A 117 10.78 -8.34 -15.95
CA PRO A 117 11.95 -8.77 -15.20
C PRO A 117 13.19 -7.95 -15.59
N LYS A 118 14.15 -7.83 -14.68
CA LYS A 118 15.35 -7.00 -14.82
C LYS A 118 16.09 -7.27 -16.14
N ARG A 119 16.27 -8.54 -16.51
CA ARG A 119 16.99 -8.93 -17.73
C ARG A 119 16.29 -8.54 -19.04
N LYS A 120 14.98 -8.24 -18.99
CA LYS A 120 14.18 -7.82 -20.15
C LYS A 120 13.94 -6.31 -20.20
N ALA A 121 14.35 -5.57 -19.18
CA ALA A 121 14.22 -4.13 -19.13
C ALA A 121 15.59 -3.46 -19.39
N SER A 122 15.57 -2.27 -19.97
CA SER A 122 16.79 -1.47 -20.21
C SER A 122 16.86 -0.29 -19.25
N ARG A 123 18.08 0.13 -18.89
CA ARG A 123 18.36 1.26 -17.99
C ARG A 123 17.62 1.11 -16.65
N VAL A 124 17.72 -0.07 -16.05
CA VAL A 124 17.08 -0.42 -14.79
C VAL A 124 17.88 0.19 -13.63
N ALA A 125 17.22 0.97 -12.80
CA ALA A 125 17.74 1.49 -11.55
C ALA A 125 17.48 0.53 -10.38
N GLU A 126 16.34 -0.15 -10.40
CA GLU A 126 15.90 -1.11 -9.38
C GLU A 126 14.93 -2.11 -10.02
N ALA A 127 14.97 -3.37 -9.59
CA ALA A 127 13.97 -4.36 -9.97
C ALA A 127 13.47 -5.11 -8.75
N ILE A 128 12.17 -5.41 -8.73
CA ILE A 128 11.50 -6.14 -7.65
C ILE A 128 10.71 -7.33 -8.19
N HIS A 129 10.60 -8.39 -7.39
CA HIS A 129 9.54 -9.38 -7.51
C HIS A 129 8.49 -9.05 -6.45
N SER A 130 7.26 -8.77 -6.87
CA SER A 130 6.25 -8.12 -6.02
C SER A 130 5.14 -9.08 -5.63
N PHE A 131 4.87 -9.19 -4.33
CA PHE A 131 3.85 -10.03 -3.73
C PHE A 131 2.88 -9.20 -2.90
N TYR A 132 1.59 -9.55 -2.95
CA TYR A 132 0.56 -8.88 -2.16
C TYR A 132 -0.27 -9.89 -1.39
N TYR A 133 -0.68 -9.47 -0.19
CA TYR A 133 -1.56 -10.20 0.72
C TYR A 133 -2.71 -9.28 1.11
N SER A 134 -3.87 -9.48 0.50
CA SER A 134 -5.05 -8.64 0.76
C SER A 134 -6.03 -9.36 1.66
N LYS A 135 -6.48 -8.71 2.73
CA LYS A 135 -7.46 -9.22 3.68
C LYS A 135 -8.64 -8.25 3.80
N ALA A 136 -9.87 -8.79 3.78
CA ALA A 136 -11.07 -8.01 4.06
C ALA A 136 -11.91 -8.67 5.15
N LEU A 137 -12.44 -7.85 6.07
CA LEU A 137 -13.23 -8.32 7.22
C LEU A 137 -14.69 -7.93 7.07
N MET A 138 -15.58 -8.87 7.46
CA MET A 138 -17.02 -8.69 7.55
C MET A 138 -17.52 -8.79 8.97
N ALA A 139 -16.88 -9.63 9.77
CA ALA A 139 -17.18 -9.83 11.18
C ALA A 139 -15.91 -10.18 11.94
N TRP A 140 -15.96 -10.05 13.24
CA TRP A 140 -14.86 -10.49 14.09
C TRP A 140 -14.79 -12.02 14.18
N SER A 141 -13.59 -12.52 14.19
CA SER A 141 -13.23 -13.90 14.55
C SER A 141 -11.92 -13.86 15.32
N ASP A 142 -11.81 -14.65 16.39
CA ASP A 142 -10.58 -14.71 17.19
C ASP A 142 -9.37 -15.23 16.38
N ALA A 143 -9.63 -15.95 15.28
CA ALA A 143 -8.58 -16.34 14.33
C ALA A 143 -7.84 -15.14 13.71
N LEU A 144 -8.45 -13.95 13.69
CA LEU A 144 -7.84 -12.72 13.19
C LEU A 144 -6.72 -12.16 14.11
N GLN A 145 -6.58 -12.68 15.31
CA GLN A 145 -5.51 -12.32 16.24
C GLN A 145 -4.19 -13.06 15.96
N SER A 146 -4.17 -13.90 14.95
CA SER A 146 -3.00 -14.66 14.52
C SER A 146 -2.75 -14.49 13.02
N PRO A 147 -1.49 -14.57 12.55
CA PRO A 147 -1.19 -14.52 11.12
C PRO A 147 -1.84 -15.67 10.35
N VAL A 148 -2.28 -15.41 9.13
CA VAL A 148 -2.76 -16.44 8.19
C VAL A 148 -1.58 -17.29 7.73
N SER A 149 -1.76 -18.61 7.73
CA SER A 149 -0.73 -19.51 7.23
C SER A 149 -0.42 -19.23 5.76
N GLY A 150 0.85 -18.98 5.45
CA GLY A 150 1.36 -18.71 4.09
C GLY A 150 1.60 -17.24 3.78
N ALA A 151 0.99 -16.30 4.51
CA ALA A 151 1.27 -14.87 4.32
C ALA A 151 2.70 -14.53 4.77
N GLN A 152 3.48 -13.92 3.86
CA GLN A 152 4.84 -13.49 4.21
C GLN A 152 4.84 -12.16 4.99
N LEU A 153 3.91 -11.27 4.68
CA LEU A 153 3.70 -10.01 5.39
C LEU A 153 2.22 -9.89 5.74
N GLU A 154 1.90 -9.53 6.97
CA GLU A 154 0.51 -9.47 7.41
C GLU A 154 0.27 -8.46 8.51
N VAL A 155 -0.84 -7.71 8.38
CA VAL A 155 -1.43 -6.91 9.46
C VAL A 155 -2.40 -7.78 10.24
N VAL A 156 -2.17 -7.90 11.56
CA VAL A 156 -2.99 -8.65 12.51
C VAL A 156 -3.65 -7.68 13.47
N LEU A 157 -4.95 -7.88 13.70
CA LEU A 157 -5.72 -7.08 14.64
C LEU A 157 -5.61 -7.68 16.04
N LEU A 158 -5.33 -6.84 17.04
CA LEU A 158 -5.25 -7.28 18.45
C LEU A 158 -6.56 -7.04 19.21
N GLN A 159 -7.56 -6.46 18.56
CA GLN A 159 -8.85 -6.13 19.13
C GLN A 159 -9.93 -6.15 18.05
N ASN A 160 -11.17 -6.47 18.43
CA ASN A 160 -12.32 -6.41 17.53
C ASN A 160 -12.57 -4.97 17.03
N PRO A 161 -12.34 -4.68 15.73
CA PRO A 161 -12.51 -3.34 15.19
C PRO A 161 -13.98 -2.90 15.13
N PHE A 162 -14.92 -3.85 15.07
CA PHE A 162 -16.36 -3.56 14.98
C PHE A 162 -16.97 -3.09 16.31
N SER A 163 -16.23 -3.24 17.44
CA SER A 163 -16.61 -2.67 18.74
C SER A 163 -16.16 -1.22 18.92
N LEU A 164 -15.37 -0.68 17.99
CA LEU A 164 -14.78 0.65 18.05
C LEU A 164 -15.65 1.70 17.36
N LYS A 165 -15.43 2.96 17.75
CA LYS A 165 -16.04 4.14 17.14
C LYS A 165 -14.99 4.97 16.43
N ALA A 166 -15.43 5.84 15.53
CA ALA A 166 -14.55 6.83 14.92
C ALA A 166 -13.84 7.66 15.99
N GLY A 167 -12.53 7.77 15.86
CA GLY A 167 -11.64 8.42 16.83
C GLY A 167 -10.95 7.46 17.79
N ASP A 168 -11.47 6.24 18.00
CA ASP A 168 -10.84 5.23 18.82
C ASP A 168 -9.51 4.74 18.23
N SER A 169 -8.65 4.20 19.09
CA SER A 169 -7.36 3.64 18.70
C SER A 169 -7.44 2.12 18.60
N LEU A 170 -7.12 1.58 17.43
CA LEU A 170 -7.05 0.15 17.17
C LEU A 170 -5.59 -0.32 17.26
N PRO A 171 -5.24 -1.21 18.21
CA PRO A 171 -3.93 -1.82 18.23
C PRO A 171 -3.84 -2.90 17.16
N ILE A 172 -2.76 -2.85 16.37
CA ILE A 172 -2.42 -3.81 15.34
C ILE A 172 -0.99 -4.33 15.55
N LYS A 173 -0.69 -5.46 14.94
CA LYS A 173 0.67 -6.02 14.91
C LYS A 173 1.02 -6.43 13.50
N VAL A 174 2.22 -6.10 13.06
CA VAL A 174 2.71 -6.47 11.72
C VAL A 174 3.67 -7.63 11.88
N PHE A 175 3.43 -8.68 11.08
CA PHE A 175 4.26 -9.87 11.03
C PHE A 175 4.92 -10.00 9.66
N TYR A 176 6.20 -10.34 9.67
CA TYR A 176 6.95 -10.76 8.51
C TYR A 176 7.47 -12.17 8.72
N ARG A 177 7.09 -13.12 7.84
CA ARG A 177 7.41 -14.55 7.96
C ARG A 177 7.09 -15.11 9.36
N GLY A 178 5.92 -14.75 9.86
CA GLY A 178 5.42 -15.21 11.16
C GLY A 178 6.11 -14.58 12.39
N LYS A 179 7.03 -13.63 12.20
CA LYS A 179 7.69 -12.89 13.29
C LYS A 179 7.28 -11.42 13.27
N PRO A 180 7.07 -10.80 14.44
CA PRO A 180 6.83 -9.36 14.51
C PRO A 180 7.97 -8.57 13.85
N ILE A 181 7.63 -7.52 13.13
CA ILE A 181 8.60 -6.66 12.46
C ILE A 181 8.47 -5.21 12.90
N ALA A 182 9.59 -4.62 13.30
CA ALA A 182 9.70 -3.24 13.76
C ALA A 182 9.97 -2.26 12.61
N GLY A 183 9.60 -0.98 12.80
CA GLY A 183 9.95 0.11 11.89
C GLY A 183 9.20 0.09 10.56
N VAL A 184 8.11 -0.69 10.47
CA VAL A 184 7.26 -0.72 9.28
C VAL A 184 6.24 0.41 9.36
N GLU A 185 6.18 1.22 8.31
CA GLU A 185 5.17 2.27 8.16
C GLU A 185 3.81 1.65 7.84
N VAL A 186 2.77 2.14 8.50
CA VAL A 186 1.38 1.80 8.25
C VAL A 186 0.76 2.97 7.52
N GLU A 187 0.31 2.73 6.32
CA GLU A 187 -0.34 3.72 5.46
C GLU A 187 -1.86 3.58 5.52
N GLY A 188 -2.54 4.71 5.36
CA GLY A 188 -3.99 4.77 5.16
C GLY A 188 -4.38 4.68 3.69
N ARG A 189 -5.68 4.88 3.41
CA ARG A 189 -6.25 4.81 2.05
C ARG A 189 -5.63 5.80 1.05
N ASP A 190 -5.12 6.91 1.52
CA ASP A 190 -4.46 7.98 0.75
C ASP A 190 -2.94 7.83 0.69
N HIS A 191 -2.42 6.67 1.11
CA HIS A 191 -1.00 6.37 1.29
C HIS A 191 -0.25 7.33 2.24
N GLY A 192 -0.97 8.13 3.01
CA GLY A 192 -0.37 8.87 4.12
C GLY A 192 0.02 7.92 5.25
N ILE A 193 1.22 8.12 5.82
CA ILE A 193 1.70 7.36 6.98
C ILE A 193 0.85 7.75 8.19
N ILE A 194 0.15 6.78 8.77
CA ILE A 194 -0.74 6.97 9.92
C ILE A 194 -0.17 6.39 11.21
N SER A 195 0.81 5.51 11.12
CA SER A 195 1.52 4.91 12.26
C SER A 195 2.83 4.25 11.80
N THR A 196 3.66 3.82 12.76
CA THR A 196 4.85 3.01 12.50
C THR A 196 4.95 1.95 13.60
N THR A 197 5.38 0.73 13.25
CA THR A 197 5.53 -0.35 14.23
C THR A 197 6.72 -0.12 15.16
N ASP A 198 6.52 -0.39 16.44
CA ASP A 198 7.57 -0.36 17.47
C ASP A 198 8.48 -1.61 17.40
N LYS A 199 9.40 -1.73 18.40
CA LYS A 199 10.35 -2.86 18.50
C LYS A 199 9.67 -4.24 18.60
N ASP A 200 8.40 -4.30 19.01
CA ASP A 200 7.61 -5.52 19.18
C ASP A 200 6.64 -5.76 17.99
N GLY A 201 6.77 -4.95 16.93
CA GLY A 201 5.92 -4.98 15.75
C GLY A 201 4.52 -4.40 15.99
N LEU A 202 4.31 -3.67 17.09
CA LEU A 202 3.04 -3.07 17.46
C LEU A 202 2.90 -1.68 16.86
N ALA A 203 1.71 -1.37 16.37
CA ALA A 203 1.31 -0.02 15.98
C ALA A 203 -0.11 0.28 16.48
N ARG A 204 -0.46 1.55 16.56
CA ARG A 204 -1.80 2.01 16.89
C ARG A 204 -2.30 2.89 15.76
N VAL A 205 -3.45 2.54 15.20
CA VAL A 205 -4.09 3.29 14.12
C VAL A 205 -5.40 3.89 14.60
N ARG A 206 -5.69 5.11 14.17
CA ARG A 206 -6.94 5.77 14.51
C ARG A 206 -8.04 5.29 13.55
N ILE A 207 -9.17 4.85 14.11
CA ILE A 207 -10.34 4.47 13.33
C ILE A 207 -11.04 5.71 12.80
N MET A 208 -11.34 5.70 11.53
CA MET A 208 -12.17 6.71 10.88
C MET A 208 -13.60 6.19 10.69
N ARG A 209 -14.55 7.07 10.38
CA ARG A 209 -15.91 6.63 10.03
C ARG A 209 -15.91 6.03 8.62
N GLY A 210 -16.63 4.90 8.45
CA GLY A 210 -16.79 4.25 7.16
C GLY A 210 -15.67 3.27 6.81
N PRO A 211 -15.34 3.10 5.52
CA PRO A 211 -14.36 2.13 5.06
C PRO A 211 -12.95 2.45 5.53
N GLN A 212 -12.28 1.46 6.12
CA GLN A 212 -10.88 1.49 6.51
C GLN A 212 -10.05 0.73 5.46
N LEU A 213 -8.86 1.24 5.18
CA LEU A 213 -7.81 0.52 4.47
C LEU A 213 -6.49 0.81 5.18
N PHE A 214 -5.79 -0.23 5.60
CA PHE A 214 -4.42 -0.16 6.09
C PHE A 214 -3.52 -0.93 5.14
N SER A 215 -2.41 -0.33 4.76
CA SER A 215 -1.38 -0.94 3.93
C SER A 215 -0.05 -0.89 4.66
N VAL A 216 0.72 -1.97 4.54
CA VAL A 216 2.10 -2.05 5.04
C VAL A 216 2.95 -2.71 3.96
N SER A 217 4.20 -2.23 3.82
CA SER A 217 5.13 -2.78 2.85
C SER A 217 6.46 -3.12 3.49
N HIS A 218 7.08 -4.19 3.02
CA HIS A 218 8.44 -4.59 3.39
C HIS A 218 9.20 -5.04 2.16
N LYS A 219 10.47 -4.69 2.09
CA LYS A 219 11.34 -5.05 0.97
C LYS A 219 12.64 -5.65 1.51
N GLU A 220 13.03 -6.81 0.98
CA GLU A 220 14.31 -7.44 1.32
C GLU A 220 15.16 -7.69 0.07
N PRO A 221 16.49 -7.56 0.16
CA PRO A 221 17.38 -7.88 -0.95
C PRO A 221 17.32 -9.36 -1.31
N VAL A 222 17.33 -9.69 -2.61
CA VAL A 222 17.49 -11.06 -3.10
C VAL A 222 18.81 -11.16 -3.90
N LYS A 223 19.59 -12.23 -3.64
CA LYS A 223 20.92 -12.40 -4.26
C LYS A 223 20.91 -13.35 -5.46
N ASP A 224 20.01 -14.33 -5.43
CA ASP A 224 20.03 -15.44 -6.38
C ASP A 224 18.93 -15.35 -7.46
N ASP A 225 18.29 -14.18 -7.57
CA ASP A 225 17.31 -13.91 -8.62
C ASP A 225 17.89 -12.90 -9.63
N PRO A 226 18.21 -13.35 -10.86
CA PRO A 226 18.75 -12.46 -11.88
C PRO A 226 17.73 -11.45 -12.43
N ASP A 227 16.46 -11.61 -12.08
CA ASP A 227 15.34 -10.80 -12.55
C ASP A 227 14.84 -9.78 -11.53
N ALA A 228 15.37 -9.81 -10.28
CA ALA A 228 15.05 -8.85 -9.24
C ALA A 228 16.27 -8.52 -8.35
N ASP A 229 16.30 -7.32 -7.81
CA ASP A 229 17.25 -6.90 -6.76
C ASP A 229 16.63 -7.12 -5.38
N TYR A 230 15.29 -7.11 -5.30
CA TYR A 230 14.54 -7.23 -4.05
C TYR A 230 13.28 -8.08 -4.24
N LEU A 231 12.88 -8.76 -3.16
CA LEU A 231 11.50 -9.20 -2.97
C LEU A 231 10.74 -8.06 -2.29
N SER A 232 9.57 -7.72 -2.81
CA SER A 232 8.70 -6.69 -2.26
C SER A 232 7.38 -7.33 -1.82
N PHE A 233 7.02 -7.13 -0.57
CA PHE A 233 5.80 -7.64 0.03
C PHE A 233 4.93 -6.48 0.46
N THR A 234 3.65 -6.53 0.10
CA THR A 234 2.65 -5.57 0.57
C THR A 234 1.47 -6.31 1.17
N SER A 235 0.99 -5.89 2.32
CA SER A 235 -0.21 -6.43 2.95
C SER A 235 -1.23 -5.34 3.15
N THR A 236 -2.47 -5.59 2.71
CA THR A 236 -3.60 -4.69 2.90
C THR A 236 -4.67 -5.34 3.77
N LEU A 237 -5.31 -4.51 4.60
CA LEU A 237 -6.42 -4.89 5.44
C LEU A 237 -7.56 -3.90 5.26
N THR A 238 -8.75 -4.40 4.90
CA THR A 238 -9.96 -3.58 4.73
C THR A 238 -11.10 -4.05 5.63
N PHE A 239 -11.85 -3.11 6.17
CA PHE A 239 -13.10 -3.32 6.90
C PHE A 239 -13.89 -2.01 6.99
N GLU A 240 -15.13 -2.04 7.49
CA GLU A 240 -15.97 -0.86 7.66
C GLU A 240 -16.45 -0.73 9.10
N VAL A 241 -16.33 0.46 9.68
CA VAL A 241 -16.76 0.79 11.05
C VAL A 241 -17.84 1.86 11.03
N GLY A 242 -18.88 1.66 11.81
CA GLY A 242 -19.91 2.68 12.07
C GLY A 242 -20.76 3.00 10.84
N LYS A 243 -21.72 2.12 10.54
CA LYS A 243 -22.92 2.52 9.77
C LYS A 243 -23.80 3.43 10.60
#